data_8c1d85f03d24c7a444a1ff37ebfcc629
#
_entry.id   8c1d85f03d24c7a444a1ff37ebfcc629
#
_cell.length_a   1.000
_cell.length_b   1.000
_cell.length_c   1.000
_cell.angle_alpha   90.00
_cell.angle_beta   90.00
_cell.angle_gamma   90.00
#
_symmetry.space_group_name_H-M   'P 1'
#
loop_
_entity.id
_entity.type
_entity.pdbx_description
1 polymer ?
#
loop_
_entity_poly.entity_id
_entity_poly.type
_entity_poly.pdbx_seq_one_letter_code
_entity_poly.pdbx_strand_id
1 'polypeptide(L)'
;MLEELSDAMHAFQDDLELLNIDEKVIGMTYSEFGRRIRSNAGLGTDHGTAAPLFVFGTCAKNQVFGDAPEIDTQVDETEGVQMQYDFRTVYSTILTDWLGATEAESNTVLFDDFNTLPLFKQGCSATLSTEDFLFEEFEINVFPNPTINSINIQFVGNNEQVKITLYNTIGAIVKEIINKKYSAIKHTLQVDLKNLPKGNYFVHYQSKGISKTKKLLKY
;
A
#
# COMPACT_ATOMS: atom_id res chain seq x y z
N MET A 1 -13.90 19.17 12.86
CA MET A 1 -13.53 18.69 11.47
C MET A 1 -12.02 18.72 11.22
N LEU A 2 -11.30 19.87 11.26
CA LEU A 2 -9.83 19.87 11.08
C LEU A 2 -9.10 19.19 12.23
N GLU A 3 -9.58 19.33 13.46
CA GLU A 3 -9.04 18.62 14.63
C GLU A 3 -9.20 17.10 14.47
N GLU A 4 -10.39 16.62 14.12
CA GLU A 4 -10.64 15.19 13.87
C GLU A 4 -9.76 14.62 12.75
N LEU A 5 -9.54 15.39 11.68
CA LEU A 5 -8.62 15.00 10.61
C LEU A 5 -7.17 14.91 11.12
N SER A 6 -6.74 15.93 11.88
CA SER A 6 -5.41 15.95 12.47
C SER A 6 -5.18 14.77 13.42
N ASP A 7 -6.15 14.47 14.26
CA ASP A 7 -6.09 13.36 15.21
C ASP A 7 -6.03 12.01 14.48
N ALA A 8 -6.82 11.85 13.40
CA ALA A 8 -6.79 10.65 12.58
C ALA A 8 -5.45 10.45 11.86
N MET A 9 -4.88 11.53 11.33
CA MET A 9 -3.55 11.50 10.69
C MET A 9 -2.46 11.17 11.70
N HIS A 10 -2.55 11.72 12.91
CA HIS A 10 -1.59 11.43 13.99
C HIS A 10 -1.68 9.98 14.44
N ALA A 11 -2.88 9.47 14.72
CA ALA A 11 -3.08 8.07 15.10
C ALA A 11 -2.58 7.10 14.01
N PHE A 12 -2.80 7.42 12.74
CA PHE A 12 -2.28 6.63 11.63
C PHE A 12 -0.74 6.63 11.59
N GLN A 13 -0.10 7.79 11.82
CA GLN A 13 1.35 7.91 11.84
C GLN A 13 1.95 7.13 13.03
N ASP A 14 1.35 7.20 14.21
CA ASP A 14 1.77 6.45 15.40
C ASP A 14 1.74 4.93 15.13
N ASP A 15 0.69 4.44 14.48
CA ASP A 15 0.58 3.02 14.09
C ASP A 15 1.70 2.60 13.12
N LEU A 16 2.03 3.44 12.15
CA LEU A 16 3.12 3.17 11.21
C LEU A 16 4.48 3.10 11.93
N GLU A 17 4.72 3.99 12.88
CA GLU A 17 5.94 3.99 13.71
C GLU A 17 6.03 2.73 14.58
N LEU A 18 4.93 2.33 15.23
CA LEU A 18 4.86 1.08 16.00
C LEU A 18 5.15 -0.17 15.15
N LEU A 19 4.77 -0.14 13.88
CA LEU A 19 5.01 -1.20 12.91
C LEU A 19 6.41 -1.14 12.28
N ASN A 20 7.19 -0.06 12.52
CA ASN A 20 8.48 0.25 11.88
C ASN A 20 8.40 0.28 10.34
N ILE A 21 7.34 0.86 9.81
CA ILE A 21 7.12 1.06 8.36
C ILE A 21 6.82 2.52 8.00
N ASP A 22 6.93 3.44 8.94
CA ASP A 22 6.65 4.86 8.80
C ASP A 22 7.50 5.54 7.70
N GLU A 23 8.73 5.10 7.51
CA GLU A 23 9.60 5.56 6.41
C GLU A 23 9.21 5.01 5.02
N LYS A 24 8.28 4.06 4.97
CA LYS A 24 7.81 3.43 3.72
C LYS A 24 6.44 3.94 3.27
N VAL A 25 5.82 4.80 4.05
CA VAL A 25 4.46 5.28 3.81
C VAL A 25 4.44 6.80 3.82
N ILE A 26 3.80 7.38 2.82
CA ILE A 26 3.40 8.78 2.81
C ILE A 26 1.89 8.88 2.62
N GLY A 27 1.29 9.86 3.25
CA GLY A 27 -0.10 10.22 3.04
C GLY A 27 -0.22 11.51 2.25
N MET A 28 -1.29 11.64 1.50
CA MET A 28 -1.63 12.86 0.77
C MET A 28 -3.12 13.13 0.86
N THR A 29 -3.50 14.39 1.12
CA THR A 29 -4.87 14.81 0.94
C THR A 29 -5.12 15.21 -0.51
N TYR A 30 -6.33 14.99 -1.00
CA TYR A 30 -6.74 15.51 -2.30
C TYR A 30 -8.17 16.05 -2.24
N SER A 31 -8.49 16.94 -3.17
CA SER A 31 -9.84 17.43 -3.36
C SER A 31 -10.12 17.56 -4.86
N GLU A 32 -11.34 17.28 -5.27
CA GLU A 32 -11.79 17.43 -6.65
C GLU A 32 -11.77 18.88 -7.11
N PHE A 33 -12.02 19.82 -6.19
CA PHE A 33 -12.06 21.26 -6.47
C PHE A 33 -11.64 22.06 -5.24
N GLY A 34 -11.24 23.29 -5.46
CA GLY A 34 -11.08 24.31 -4.41
C GLY A 34 -12.40 24.99 -4.06
N ARG A 35 -12.32 26.08 -3.32
CA ARG A 35 -13.48 26.88 -2.94
C ARG A 35 -13.30 28.33 -3.37
N ARG A 36 -14.41 28.98 -3.73
CA ARG A 36 -14.45 30.43 -3.96
C ARG A 36 -14.24 31.19 -2.66
N ILE A 37 -13.76 32.42 -2.76
CA ILE A 37 -13.39 33.26 -1.61
C ILE A 37 -14.63 33.71 -0.85
N ARG A 38 -15.67 34.14 -1.58
CA ARG A 38 -16.93 34.63 -0.97
C ARG A 38 -17.86 33.50 -0.56
N SER A 39 -18.57 33.73 0.52
CA SER A 39 -19.67 32.89 0.95
C SER A 39 -20.87 33.01 0.00
N ASN A 40 -21.58 31.92 -0.22
CA ASN A 40 -22.81 31.84 -0.98
C ASN A 40 -24.06 32.03 -0.08
N ALA A 41 -25.23 32.10 -0.71
CA ALA A 41 -26.51 32.22 -0.01
C ALA A 41 -26.81 31.04 0.95
N GLY A 42 -26.17 29.91 0.81
CA GLY A 42 -26.30 28.75 1.66
C GLY A 42 -25.36 28.71 2.87
N LEU A 43 -24.71 29.81 3.21
CA LEU A 43 -23.71 29.92 4.30
C LEU A 43 -22.46 29.05 4.09
N GLY A 44 -22.19 28.61 2.86
CA GLY A 44 -20.99 27.92 2.43
C GLY A 44 -20.25 28.75 1.37
N THR A 45 -19.42 28.07 0.55
CA THR A 45 -18.75 28.64 -0.61
C THR A 45 -18.98 27.76 -1.83
N ASP A 46 -19.03 28.36 -3.02
CA ASP A 46 -19.12 27.62 -4.26
C ASP A 46 -17.79 26.96 -4.63
N HIS A 47 -17.83 26.04 -5.59
CA HIS A 47 -16.64 25.40 -6.12
C HIS A 47 -15.70 26.44 -6.74
N GLY A 48 -14.43 26.32 -6.45
CA GLY A 48 -13.34 27.17 -6.95
C GLY A 48 -12.20 26.32 -7.53
N THR A 49 -11.10 26.97 -7.85
CA THR A 49 -10.00 26.38 -8.62
C THR A 49 -8.86 25.82 -7.77
N ALA A 50 -8.55 26.45 -6.63
CA ALA A 50 -7.39 26.09 -5.83
C ALA A 50 -7.79 25.68 -4.40
N ALA A 51 -7.01 24.77 -3.84
CA ALA A 51 -7.14 24.31 -2.46
C ALA A 51 -5.76 23.94 -1.89
N PRO A 52 -5.56 23.99 -0.56
CA PRO A 52 -4.36 23.44 0.05
C PRO A 52 -4.33 21.92 -0.13
N LEU A 53 -3.14 21.39 -0.41
CA LEU A 53 -2.84 19.96 -0.46
C LEU A 53 -1.79 19.66 0.59
N PHE A 54 -2.01 18.65 1.41
CA PHE A 54 -1.07 18.22 2.45
C PHE A 54 -0.43 16.91 2.04
N VAL A 55 0.91 16.85 2.13
CA VAL A 55 1.68 15.61 2.10
C VAL A 55 2.25 15.40 3.49
N PHE A 56 2.06 14.21 4.08
CA PHE A 56 2.45 13.92 5.44
C PHE A 56 3.08 12.54 5.57
N GLY A 57 3.81 12.32 6.63
CA GLY A 57 4.55 11.11 6.93
C GLY A 57 5.99 11.43 7.37
N THR A 58 6.68 10.44 7.92
CA THR A 58 8.06 10.58 8.42
C THR A 58 9.01 11.17 7.38
N CYS A 59 8.83 10.81 6.13
CA CYS A 59 9.67 11.25 5.02
C CYS A 59 9.24 12.57 4.38
N ALA A 60 8.09 13.12 4.71
CA ALA A 60 7.67 14.43 4.21
C ALA A 60 8.52 15.55 4.83
N LYS A 61 8.85 16.57 4.03
CA LYS A 61 9.48 17.78 4.57
C LYS A 61 8.46 18.62 5.31
N ASN A 62 8.84 19.12 6.47
CA ASN A 62 8.05 20.10 7.21
C ASN A 62 8.25 21.50 6.59
N GLN A 63 7.60 21.74 5.47
CA GLN A 63 7.73 22.99 4.69
C GLN A 63 6.41 23.32 3.99
N VAL A 64 6.14 24.61 3.84
CA VAL A 64 5.07 25.12 2.98
C VAL A 64 5.66 25.48 1.61
N PHE A 65 5.01 25.01 0.56
CA PHE A 65 5.33 25.35 -0.81
C PHE A 65 4.26 26.33 -1.33
N GLY A 66 4.72 27.41 -1.97
CA GLY A 66 3.88 28.53 -2.38
C GLY A 66 3.79 29.62 -1.34
N ASP A 67 3.14 30.69 -1.73
CA ASP A 67 2.95 31.90 -0.93
C ASP A 67 1.53 31.97 -0.36
N ALA A 68 1.36 32.74 0.72
CA ALA A 68 0.01 33.04 1.21
C ALA A 68 -0.77 33.73 0.11
N PRO A 69 -2.01 33.33 -0.21
CA PRO A 69 -2.79 33.97 -1.26
C PRO A 69 -3.13 35.39 -0.87
N GLU A 70 -2.87 36.32 -1.78
CA GLU A 70 -3.36 37.70 -1.64
C GLU A 70 -4.87 37.74 -1.95
N ILE A 71 -5.65 38.14 -0.97
CA ILE A 71 -7.11 38.25 -1.11
C ILE A 71 -7.47 39.73 -1.10
N ASP A 72 -7.96 40.21 -2.24
CA ASP A 72 -8.47 41.60 -2.36
C ASP A 72 -9.73 41.78 -1.47
N THR A 73 -9.89 42.96 -0.92
CA THR A 73 -11.07 43.37 -0.16
C THR A 73 -12.32 43.49 -1.02
N GLN A 74 -12.17 43.63 -2.33
CA GLN A 74 -13.23 43.79 -3.33
C GLN A 74 -13.35 42.56 -4.25
N VAL A 75 -13.39 41.37 -3.67
CA VAL A 75 -13.48 40.09 -4.40
C VAL A 75 -14.86 39.92 -5.04
N ASP A 76 -14.90 39.51 -6.30
CA ASP A 76 -16.15 39.13 -6.99
C ASP A 76 -16.69 37.80 -6.44
N GLU A 77 -18.00 37.58 -6.61
CA GLU A 77 -18.63 36.30 -6.19
C GLU A 77 -18.11 35.06 -6.94
N THR A 78 -17.52 35.26 -8.11
CA THR A 78 -17.00 34.20 -8.96
C THR A 78 -15.51 33.92 -8.73
N GLU A 79 -14.81 34.80 -8.01
CA GLU A 79 -13.38 34.69 -7.80
C GLU A 79 -13.00 33.55 -6.84
N GLY A 80 -11.97 32.78 -7.22
CA GLY A 80 -11.29 31.80 -6.42
C GLY A 80 -9.84 32.19 -6.14
N VAL A 81 -9.20 31.50 -5.25
CA VAL A 81 -7.76 31.61 -5.02
C VAL A 81 -7.03 31.16 -6.27
N GLN A 82 -6.00 31.88 -6.69
CA GLN A 82 -5.18 31.48 -7.83
C GLN A 82 -4.39 30.22 -7.51
N MET A 83 -4.37 29.30 -8.46
CA MET A 83 -3.54 28.11 -8.40
C MET A 83 -2.07 28.50 -8.58
N GLN A 84 -1.22 28.14 -7.62
CA GLN A 84 0.23 28.40 -7.66
C GLN A 84 0.99 27.21 -8.22
N TYR A 85 0.52 25.98 -7.93
CA TYR A 85 1.05 24.74 -8.44
C TYR A 85 -0.08 23.89 -9.02
N ASP A 86 0.18 23.27 -10.15
CA ASP A 86 -0.70 22.22 -10.65
C ASP A 86 -0.59 20.99 -9.72
N PHE A 87 -1.70 20.38 -9.33
CA PHE A 87 -1.69 19.20 -8.46
C PHE A 87 -0.89 18.06 -9.08
N ARG A 88 -0.80 17.99 -10.41
CA ARG A 88 -0.01 17.01 -11.12
C ARG A 88 1.51 17.14 -10.88
N THR A 89 1.98 18.34 -10.53
CA THR A 89 3.36 18.55 -10.06
C THR A 89 3.64 17.76 -8.77
N VAL A 90 2.67 17.70 -7.85
CA VAL A 90 2.78 16.86 -6.64
C VAL A 90 2.74 15.38 -7.03
N TYR A 91 1.88 14.98 -7.94
CA TYR A 91 1.80 13.60 -8.43
C TYR A 91 3.07 13.17 -9.16
N SER A 92 3.62 14.03 -10.03
CA SER A 92 4.91 13.79 -10.69
C SER A 92 6.01 13.56 -9.66
N THR A 93 6.09 14.40 -8.63
CA THR A 93 7.06 14.24 -7.53
C THR A 93 6.87 12.90 -6.79
N ILE A 94 5.64 12.51 -6.50
CA ILE A 94 5.38 11.22 -5.84
C ILE A 94 5.78 10.05 -6.74
N LEU A 95 5.42 10.11 -8.02
CA LEU A 95 5.76 9.05 -8.98
C LEU A 95 7.27 8.91 -9.13
N THR A 96 8.01 10.01 -9.30
CA THR A 96 9.46 9.97 -9.57
C THR A 96 10.29 9.82 -8.30
N ASP A 97 10.13 10.73 -7.34
CA ASP A 97 11.02 10.84 -6.20
C ASP A 97 10.67 9.85 -5.08
N TRP A 98 9.39 9.46 -4.99
CA TRP A 98 8.95 8.50 -3.97
C TRP A 98 8.84 7.08 -4.52
N LEU A 99 8.15 6.86 -5.65
CA LEU A 99 7.90 5.55 -6.22
C LEU A 99 8.98 5.09 -7.21
N GLY A 100 9.92 5.95 -7.58
CA GLY A 100 11.04 5.62 -8.46
C GLY A 100 10.68 5.44 -9.93
N ALA A 101 9.54 5.99 -10.37
CA ALA A 101 9.20 6.02 -11.78
C ALA A 101 10.15 6.94 -12.55
N THR A 102 10.40 6.62 -13.81
CA THR A 102 11.12 7.50 -14.72
C THR A 102 10.24 8.69 -15.12
N GLU A 103 10.86 9.80 -15.53
CA GLU A 103 10.13 10.95 -16.08
C GLU A 103 9.19 10.54 -17.23
N ALA A 104 9.65 9.65 -18.12
CA ALA A 104 8.86 9.17 -19.25
C ALA A 104 7.59 8.40 -18.81
N GLU A 105 7.70 7.61 -17.74
CA GLU A 105 6.55 6.91 -17.15
C GLU A 105 5.60 7.90 -16.47
N SER A 106 6.13 8.85 -15.71
CA SER A 106 5.36 9.92 -15.08
C SER A 106 4.58 10.72 -16.12
N ASN A 107 5.25 11.16 -17.19
CA ASN A 107 4.63 11.93 -18.28
C ASN A 107 3.54 11.13 -19.00
N THR A 108 3.74 9.82 -19.17
CA THR A 108 2.73 8.94 -19.76
C THR A 108 1.47 8.85 -18.87
N VAL A 109 1.65 8.72 -17.56
CA VAL A 109 0.54 8.61 -16.59
C VAL A 109 -0.20 9.93 -16.44
N LEU A 110 0.52 11.05 -16.43
CA LEU A 110 -0.03 12.40 -16.21
C LEU A 110 -0.46 13.08 -17.51
N PHE A 111 -0.21 12.49 -18.67
CA PHE A 111 -0.52 12.98 -20.01
C PHE A 111 0.20 14.30 -20.39
N ASP A 112 1.21 14.70 -19.64
CA ASP A 112 2.04 15.89 -19.90
C ASP A 112 3.29 15.87 -19.03
N ASP A 113 4.19 16.83 -19.21
CA ASP A 113 5.42 17.01 -18.45
C ASP A 113 5.19 17.99 -17.29
N PHE A 114 5.46 17.51 -16.06
CA PHE A 114 5.31 18.31 -14.85
C PHE A 114 6.62 18.33 -14.06
N ASN A 115 7.09 19.52 -13.71
CA ASN A 115 8.21 19.67 -12.79
C ASN A 115 7.92 19.00 -11.44
N THR A 116 8.98 18.62 -10.73
CA THR A 116 8.86 18.08 -9.36
C THR A 116 9.06 19.18 -8.32
N LEU A 117 8.56 18.94 -7.11
CA LEU A 117 8.76 19.73 -5.91
C LEU A 117 9.63 18.97 -4.91
N PRO A 118 10.51 19.60 -4.17
CA PRO A 118 11.36 18.90 -3.19
C PRO A 118 10.56 18.53 -1.92
N LEU A 119 9.55 17.63 -2.07
CA LEU A 119 8.61 17.28 -1.02
C LEU A 119 9.22 16.36 0.06
N PHE A 120 10.27 15.59 -0.28
CA PHE A 120 10.78 14.55 0.59
C PHE A 120 12.15 14.89 1.20
N LYS A 121 12.43 14.31 2.36
CA LYS A 121 13.74 14.36 3.01
C LYS A 121 14.74 13.54 2.18
N GLN A 122 16.02 13.90 2.30
CA GLN A 122 17.07 13.18 1.59
C GLN A 122 17.18 11.74 2.12
N GLY A 123 17.30 10.78 1.21
CA GLY A 123 17.40 9.35 1.53
C GLY A 123 16.05 8.65 1.73
N CYS A 124 14.96 9.39 1.64
CA CYS A 124 13.60 8.84 1.70
C CYS A 124 13.08 8.57 0.28
N SER A 125 12.80 7.33 0.01
CA SER A 125 12.07 6.89 -1.20
C SER A 125 11.35 5.59 -0.86
N ALA A 126 10.20 5.36 -1.45
CA ALA A 126 9.57 4.04 -1.44
C ALA A 126 10.19 3.12 -2.49
N THR A 127 11.49 3.24 -2.76
CA THR A 127 12.16 2.25 -3.61
C THR A 127 11.94 0.89 -2.98
N LEU A 128 10.90 0.24 -3.45
CA LEU A 128 10.66 -1.16 -3.22
C LEU A 128 11.91 -1.85 -3.79
N SER A 129 12.79 -2.30 -2.91
CA SER A 129 13.88 -3.13 -3.36
C SER A 129 13.26 -4.35 -4.06
N THR A 130 13.93 -4.87 -5.07
CA THR A 130 13.51 -6.14 -5.73
C THR A 130 13.34 -7.26 -4.68
N GLU A 131 13.92 -7.13 -3.50
CA GLU A 131 13.72 -8.02 -2.37
C GLU A 131 12.33 -7.87 -1.73
N ASP A 132 11.76 -6.66 -1.69
CA ASP A 132 10.39 -6.45 -1.18
C ASP A 132 9.35 -6.95 -2.20
N PHE A 133 9.60 -6.87 -3.52
CA PHE A 133 8.74 -7.46 -4.55
C PHE A 133 8.75 -9.00 -4.56
N LEU A 134 9.82 -9.63 -4.11
CA LEU A 134 9.85 -11.10 -3.98
C LEU A 134 8.85 -11.61 -2.93
N PHE A 135 8.31 -10.74 -2.06
CA PHE A 135 7.26 -11.09 -1.11
C PHE A 135 5.85 -11.07 -1.69
N GLU A 136 5.56 -10.32 -2.77
CA GLU A 136 4.24 -10.36 -3.42
C GLU A 136 4.03 -11.59 -4.30
N GLU A 137 5.08 -12.16 -4.88
CA GLU A 137 5.02 -13.41 -5.66
C GLU A 137 5.20 -14.67 -4.82
N PHE A 138 5.18 -14.58 -3.49
CA PHE A 138 5.25 -15.76 -2.65
C PHE A 138 3.94 -16.54 -2.73
N GLU A 139 3.76 -17.23 -3.84
CA GLU A 139 2.66 -18.17 -4.01
C GLU A 139 3.05 -19.56 -3.51
N ILE A 140 2.29 -20.03 -2.53
CA ILE A 140 2.23 -21.46 -2.25
C ILE A 140 1.30 -22.11 -3.28
N ASN A 141 1.80 -23.05 -4.04
CA ASN A 141 1.03 -23.83 -5.00
C ASN A 141 0.76 -25.23 -4.45
N VAL A 142 -0.50 -25.65 -4.51
CA VAL A 142 -0.96 -26.95 -4.03
C VAL A 142 -1.63 -27.68 -5.17
N PHE A 143 -1.01 -28.79 -5.63
CA PHE A 143 -1.52 -29.54 -6.76
C PHE A 143 -1.24 -31.05 -6.63
N PRO A 144 -2.06 -31.91 -7.26
CA PRO A 144 -3.34 -31.59 -7.87
C PRO A 144 -4.37 -31.12 -6.82
N ASN A 145 -5.26 -30.23 -7.23
CA ASN A 145 -6.40 -29.78 -6.44
C ASN A 145 -7.62 -29.65 -7.39
N PRO A 146 -8.60 -30.53 -7.30
CA PRO A 146 -8.83 -31.61 -6.32
C PRO A 146 -7.82 -32.75 -6.34
N THR A 147 -7.76 -33.51 -5.24
CA THR A 147 -6.87 -34.66 -5.08
C THR A 147 -7.60 -35.91 -4.59
N ILE A 148 -6.97 -37.09 -4.77
CA ILE A 148 -7.45 -38.37 -4.24
C ILE A 148 -6.53 -38.86 -3.10
N ASN A 149 -5.23 -38.96 -3.36
CA ASN A 149 -4.30 -39.62 -2.45
C ASN A 149 -3.15 -38.76 -1.94
N SER A 150 -2.67 -37.82 -2.76
CA SER A 150 -1.48 -37.04 -2.41
C SER A 150 -1.51 -35.67 -3.13
N ILE A 151 -0.80 -34.72 -2.58
CA ILE A 151 -0.55 -33.41 -3.16
C ILE A 151 0.93 -33.11 -3.21
N ASN A 152 1.32 -32.21 -4.08
CA ASN A 152 2.58 -31.50 -4.04
C ASN A 152 2.33 -30.09 -3.56
N ILE A 153 3.16 -29.63 -2.64
CA ILE A 153 3.16 -28.25 -2.15
C ILE A 153 4.45 -27.61 -2.65
N GLN A 154 4.33 -26.63 -3.51
CA GLN A 154 5.45 -25.82 -3.99
C GLN A 154 5.49 -24.49 -3.25
N PHE A 155 6.67 -24.09 -2.78
CA PHE A 155 6.92 -22.80 -2.14
C PHE A 155 8.38 -22.38 -2.34
N VAL A 156 8.67 -21.11 -2.11
CA VAL A 156 10.04 -20.59 -2.06
C VAL A 156 10.42 -20.44 -0.59
N GLY A 157 11.55 -20.97 -0.17
CA GLY A 157 12.10 -20.71 1.15
C GLY A 157 12.73 -19.32 1.22
N ASN A 158 13.02 -18.84 2.43
CA ASN A 158 13.59 -17.51 2.67
C ASN A 158 14.74 -17.53 3.69
N ASN A 159 15.44 -18.67 3.80
CA ASN A 159 16.47 -18.93 4.82
C ASN A 159 15.95 -18.90 6.27
N GLU A 160 14.64 -18.98 6.45
CA GLU A 160 13.96 -18.95 7.74
C GLU A 160 13.17 -20.24 8.00
N GLN A 161 12.60 -20.32 9.19
CA GLN A 161 11.73 -21.43 9.55
C GLN A 161 10.41 -21.34 8.77
N VAL A 162 10.09 -22.42 8.07
CA VAL A 162 8.85 -22.60 7.35
C VAL A 162 8.01 -23.63 8.10
N LYS A 163 6.79 -23.24 8.44
CA LYS A 163 5.77 -24.12 9.00
C LYS A 163 4.64 -24.28 8.00
N ILE A 164 4.32 -25.52 7.62
CA ILE A 164 3.14 -25.84 6.80
C ILE A 164 2.25 -26.80 7.57
N THR A 165 0.99 -26.43 7.71
CA THR A 165 0.00 -27.18 8.50
C THR A 165 -1.27 -27.39 7.70
N LEU A 166 -1.86 -28.55 7.79
CA LEU A 166 -3.15 -28.88 7.20
C LEU A 166 -4.25 -28.77 8.25
N TYR A 167 -5.28 -28.01 7.95
CA TYR A 167 -6.46 -27.81 8.78
C TYR A 167 -7.71 -28.38 8.12
N ASN A 168 -8.68 -28.77 8.94
CA ASN A 168 -10.03 -29.06 8.47
C ASN A 168 -10.93 -27.80 8.45
N THR A 169 -12.20 -27.95 8.07
CA THR A 169 -13.16 -26.84 7.94
C THR A 169 -13.54 -26.17 9.25
N ILE A 170 -13.30 -26.81 10.39
CA ILE A 170 -13.54 -26.21 11.72
C ILE A 170 -12.27 -25.63 12.34
N GLY A 171 -11.18 -25.52 11.57
CA GLY A 171 -9.92 -24.93 12.04
C GLY A 171 -9.06 -25.86 12.91
N ALA A 172 -9.41 -27.15 13.05
CA ALA A 172 -8.58 -28.08 13.78
C ALA A 172 -7.39 -28.56 12.92
N ILE A 173 -6.23 -28.69 13.55
CA ILE A 173 -5.01 -29.23 12.90
C ILE A 173 -5.23 -30.71 12.59
N VAL A 174 -5.11 -31.06 11.33
CA VAL A 174 -5.19 -32.44 10.85
C VAL A 174 -3.79 -33.04 10.73
N LYS A 175 -2.83 -32.28 10.27
CA LYS A 175 -1.46 -32.71 10.09
C LYS A 175 -0.49 -31.52 10.07
N GLU A 176 0.57 -31.59 10.87
CA GLU A 176 1.73 -30.73 10.65
C GLU A 176 2.59 -31.38 9.55
N ILE A 177 2.75 -30.68 8.43
CA ILE A 177 3.44 -31.19 7.25
C ILE A 177 4.94 -30.99 7.39
N ILE A 178 5.34 -29.76 7.70
CA ILE A 178 6.73 -29.38 7.98
C ILE A 178 6.80 -28.28 9.03
N ASN A 179 7.95 -28.24 9.74
CA ASN A 179 8.30 -27.16 10.66
C ASN A 179 9.83 -27.09 10.78
N LYS A 180 10.51 -26.55 9.76
CA LYS A 180 11.97 -26.45 9.74
C LYS A 180 12.46 -25.33 8.82
N LYS A 181 13.76 -25.02 8.91
CA LYS A 181 14.42 -24.01 8.07
C LYS A 181 14.57 -24.49 6.63
N TYR A 182 14.28 -23.58 5.67
CA TYR A 182 14.46 -23.82 4.23
C TYR A 182 15.27 -22.70 3.59
N SER A 183 16.18 -23.09 2.68
CA SER A 183 16.97 -22.16 1.88
C SER A 183 16.10 -21.33 0.92
N ALA A 184 16.60 -20.17 0.50
CA ALA A 184 15.88 -19.22 -0.37
C ALA A 184 15.85 -19.71 -1.85
N ILE A 185 15.32 -20.92 -2.06
CA ILE A 185 15.09 -21.50 -3.38
C ILE A 185 13.68 -22.12 -3.42
N LYS A 186 13.25 -22.52 -4.61
CA LYS A 186 11.99 -23.24 -4.80
C LYS A 186 12.08 -24.67 -4.25
N HIS A 187 11.12 -25.03 -3.42
CA HIS A 187 10.97 -26.38 -2.84
C HIS A 187 9.65 -26.99 -3.28
N THR A 188 9.64 -28.32 -3.38
CA THR A 188 8.43 -29.11 -3.63
C THR A 188 8.36 -30.22 -2.62
N LEU A 189 7.26 -30.34 -1.91
CA LEU A 189 6.99 -31.39 -0.93
C LEU A 189 5.82 -32.23 -1.38
N GLN A 190 6.00 -33.54 -1.42
CA GLN A 190 4.90 -34.47 -1.63
C GLN A 190 4.30 -34.87 -0.28
N VAL A 191 2.99 -34.76 -0.17
CA VAL A 191 2.23 -35.06 1.06
C VAL A 191 1.20 -36.12 0.79
N ASP A 192 1.33 -37.26 1.49
CA ASP A 192 0.34 -38.33 1.46
C ASP A 192 -0.89 -37.98 2.32
N LEU A 193 -2.07 -38.10 1.70
CA LEU A 193 -3.38 -37.82 2.28
C LEU A 193 -4.33 -39.00 2.26
N LYS A 194 -3.83 -40.21 1.95
CA LYS A 194 -4.67 -41.43 1.78
C LYS A 194 -5.57 -41.69 2.98
N ASN A 195 -5.04 -41.47 4.18
CA ASN A 195 -5.74 -41.76 5.43
C ASN A 195 -6.70 -40.64 5.88
N LEU A 196 -6.82 -39.56 5.10
CA LEU A 196 -7.74 -38.49 5.45
C LEU A 196 -9.11 -38.73 4.80
N PRO A 197 -10.19 -38.37 5.50
CA PRO A 197 -11.55 -38.39 4.94
C PRO A 197 -11.67 -37.49 3.70
N LYS A 198 -12.65 -37.78 2.85
CA LYS A 198 -13.05 -36.87 1.78
C LYS A 198 -13.58 -35.58 2.36
N GLY A 199 -13.25 -34.45 1.75
CA GLY A 199 -13.72 -33.14 2.22
C GLY A 199 -12.81 -31.98 1.84
N ASN A 200 -13.16 -30.81 2.38
CA ASN A 200 -12.37 -29.60 2.22
C ASN A 200 -11.34 -29.49 3.35
N TYR A 201 -10.15 -29.07 2.97
CA TYR A 201 -9.04 -28.79 3.85
C TYR A 201 -8.40 -27.47 3.52
N PHE A 202 -7.54 -26.97 4.40
CA PHE A 202 -6.78 -25.74 4.19
C PHE A 202 -5.30 -26.02 4.48
N VAL A 203 -4.47 -25.80 3.48
CA VAL A 203 -3.02 -25.82 3.59
C VAL A 203 -2.57 -24.43 4.01
N HIS A 204 -2.04 -24.31 5.21
CA HIS A 204 -1.58 -23.05 5.76
C HIS A 204 -0.05 -23.02 5.81
N TYR A 205 0.54 -22.03 5.18
CA TYR A 205 1.97 -21.74 5.18
C TYR A 205 2.26 -20.57 6.11
N GLN A 206 3.30 -20.67 6.89
CA GLN A 206 3.76 -19.59 7.76
C GLN A 206 5.29 -19.55 7.78
N SER A 207 5.88 -18.36 7.60
CA SER A 207 7.31 -18.09 7.75
C SER A 207 7.54 -16.60 7.96
N LYS A 208 8.33 -16.19 8.96
CA LYS A 208 8.79 -14.81 9.24
C LYS A 208 7.82 -13.70 8.78
N GLY A 209 6.66 -13.59 9.41
CA GLY A 209 5.65 -12.57 9.08
C GLY A 209 4.78 -12.86 7.85
N ILE A 210 5.12 -13.88 7.05
CA ILE A 210 4.33 -14.31 5.89
C ILE A 210 3.36 -15.41 6.31
N SER A 211 2.10 -15.24 5.98
CA SER A 211 1.04 -16.23 6.19
C SER A 211 0.19 -16.35 4.93
N LYS A 212 0.08 -17.56 4.38
CA LYS A 212 -0.73 -17.85 3.18
C LYS A 212 -1.54 -19.12 3.39
N THR A 213 -2.76 -19.13 2.88
CA THR A 213 -3.66 -20.29 2.99
C THR A 213 -4.20 -20.65 1.61
N LYS A 214 -4.16 -21.92 1.25
CA LYS A 214 -4.78 -22.46 0.04
C LYS A 214 -5.82 -23.52 0.41
N LYS A 215 -7.01 -23.43 -0.19
CA LYS A 215 -8.06 -24.43 -0.06
C LYS A 215 -7.67 -25.68 -0.85
N LEU A 216 -7.94 -26.86 -0.28
CA LEU A 216 -7.71 -28.16 -0.88
C LEU A 216 -9.00 -28.98 -0.83
N LEU A 217 -9.38 -29.55 -1.95
CA LEU A 217 -10.52 -30.47 -2.06
C LEU A 217 -10.00 -31.91 -2.23
N LYS A 218 -10.40 -32.80 -1.33
CA LYS A 218 -10.07 -34.22 -1.37
C LYS A 218 -11.32 -35.06 -1.70
N TYR A 219 -11.21 -35.90 -2.70
CA TYR A 219 -12.20 -36.91 -3.08
C TYR A 219 -11.97 -38.28 -2.46
#